data_47df526746dcbfd7c19989be089fa035
#
_entry.id   47df526746dcbfd7c19989be089fa035
#
_cell.length_a   1.000
_cell.length_b   1.000
_cell.length_c   1.000
_cell.angle_alpha   90.00
_cell.angle_beta   90.00
_cell.angle_gamma   90.00
#
_symmetry.space_group_name_H-M   'P 1'
#
loop_
_entity.id
_entity.type
_entity.pdbx_description
1 polymer ?
#
loop_
_entity_poly.entity_id
_entity_poly.type
_entity_poly.pdbx_seq_one_letter_code
_entity_poly.pdbx_strand_id
1 'polypeptide(L)'
;MKRLVSVGPEAPEGFEDFHKGIEAAAPFVKPEHPNTNDDISLMYFTSGTTGEPKMVAHDFTYPLGHIVTGSFWHNLKESSLHLTIADTGWGKAVWGKLYGQWIAGANVFVYDHEKFTPAAILEKIQDYHVTSLCAPPTIFRFLIHEDLTKYDLSSLEYCTIAGEALNPAVFETFKKLTGIKLMEGFGQTETTLTVATMPWMEPKPGSMGLPNPQYDVDLIDNDGRSVEAGEQGQIVIRTDKGKPLGLFKEYYRDANRTHEAWNNGIYYTGDVAWNDEDGYRRR
;
A
#
# COMPACT_ATOMS: atom_id res chain seq x y z
N MET A 1 -28.07 -16.26 -2.87
CA MET A 1 -26.71 -16.68 -3.25
C MET A 1 -26.84 -17.88 -4.20
N LYS A 2 -26.10 -17.92 -5.30
CA LYS A 2 -26.25 -19.00 -6.31
C LYS A 2 -25.34 -20.21 -6.05
N ARG A 3 -24.17 -19.98 -5.43
CA ARG A 3 -23.16 -21.02 -5.11
C ARG A 3 -22.46 -20.65 -3.82
N LEU A 4 -22.19 -21.62 -2.98
CA LEU A 4 -21.36 -21.50 -1.77
C LEU A 4 -20.14 -22.37 -1.99
N VAL A 5 -18.93 -21.82 -1.81
CA VAL A 5 -17.66 -22.53 -2.04
C VAL A 5 -16.84 -22.45 -0.75
N SER A 6 -16.30 -23.59 -0.31
CA SER A 6 -15.36 -23.68 0.80
C SER A 6 -13.94 -23.87 0.28
N VAL A 7 -13.01 -23.07 0.78
CA VAL A 7 -11.55 -23.18 0.50
C VAL A 7 -10.84 -23.96 1.62
N GLY A 8 -11.54 -24.28 2.71
CA GLY A 8 -10.99 -25.03 3.84
C GLY A 8 -10.66 -26.50 3.51
N PRO A 9 -10.05 -27.23 4.45
CA PRO A 9 -9.69 -28.64 4.26
C PRO A 9 -10.91 -29.54 4.06
N GLU A 10 -12.08 -29.08 4.51
CA GLU A 10 -13.36 -29.79 4.33
C GLU A 10 -14.42 -28.80 3.85
N ALA A 11 -15.30 -29.26 2.96
CA ALA A 11 -16.45 -28.50 2.52
C ALA A 11 -17.67 -28.88 3.38
N PRO A 12 -18.27 -27.93 4.13
CA PRO A 12 -19.51 -28.17 4.86
C PRO A 12 -20.66 -28.60 3.93
N GLU A 13 -21.68 -29.25 4.48
CA GLU A 13 -22.86 -29.60 3.73
C GLU A 13 -23.49 -28.40 3.01
N GLY A 14 -23.78 -28.52 1.74
CA GLY A 14 -24.28 -27.43 0.89
C GLY A 14 -23.24 -26.51 0.28
N PHE A 15 -21.96 -26.75 0.59
CA PHE A 15 -20.83 -26.03 -0.03
C PHE A 15 -20.13 -26.90 -1.08
N GLU A 16 -19.67 -26.26 -2.13
CA GLU A 16 -18.76 -26.86 -3.09
C GLU A 16 -17.32 -26.77 -2.57
N ASP A 17 -16.54 -27.84 -2.77
CA ASP A 17 -15.12 -27.86 -2.44
C ASP A 17 -14.33 -27.15 -3.54
N PHE A 18 -13.60 -26.09 -3.15
CA PHE A 18 -12.80 -25.28 -4.07
C PHE A 18 -11.71 -26.12 -4.79
N HIS A 19 -11.00 -26.96 -4.06
CA HIS A 19 -9.88 -27.73 -4.62
C HIS A 19 -10.38 -28.77 -5.63
N LYS A 20 -11.45 -29.51 -5.30
CA LYS A 20 -12.10 -30.40 -6.25
C LYS A 20 -12.66 -29.68 -7.46
N GLY A 21 -13.19 -28.46 -7.24
CA GLY A 21 -13.67 -27.62 -8.33
C GLY A 21 -12.56 -27.20 -9.29
N ILE A 22 -11.38 -26.87 -8.79
CA ILE A 22 -10.19 -26.53 -9.61
C ILE A 22 -9.69 -27.77 -10.37
N GLU A 23 -9.56 -28.92 -9.70
CA GLU A 23 -9.12 -30.18 -10.34
C GLU A 23 -10.05 -30.62 -11.48
N ALA A 24 -11.36 -30.41 -11.30
CA ALA A 24 -12.39 -30.75 -12.30
C ALA A 24 -12.59 -29.66 -13.36
N ALA A 25 -11.92 -28.51 -13.25
CA ALA A 25 -12.11 -27.41 -14.18
C ALA A 25 -11.64 -27.76 -15.60
N ALA A 26 -12.45 -27.39 -16.59
CA ALA A 26 -12.02 -27.47 -17.98
C ALA A 26 -10.85 -26.52 -18.25
N PRO A 27 -9.98 -26.80 -19.24
CA PRO A 27 -8.93 -25.88 -19.65
C PRO A 27 -9.50 -24.48 -19.94
N PHE A 28 -8.73 -23.45 -19.58
CA PHE A 28 -9.13 -22.07 -19.84
C PHE A 28 -9.31 -21.84 -21.35
N VAL A 29 -10.47 -21.32 -21.72
CA VAL A 29 -10.76 -20.86 -23.07
C VAL A 29 -10.82 -19.33 -23.05
N LYS A 30 -9.95 -18.71 -23.87
CA LYS A 30 -9.95 -17.24 -23.99
C LYS A 30 -11.32 -16.76 -24.47
N PRO A 31 -11.96 -15.81 -23.74
CA PRO A 31 -13.25 -15.27 -24.16
C PRO A 31 -13.15 -14.53 -25.50
N GLU A 32 -14.22 -14.55 -26.26
CA GLU A 32 -14.35 -13.84 -27.55
C GLU A 32 -14.17 -12.32 -27.36
N HIS A 33 -14.66 -11.79 -26.24
CA HIS A 33 -14.50 -10.40 -25.83
C HIS A 33 -13.63 -10.35 -24.57
N PRO A 34 -12.28 -10.18 -24.71
CA PRO A 34 -11.40 -10.08 -23.57
C PRO A 34 -11.64 -8.76 -22.82
N ASN A 35 -11.25 -8.75 -21.53
CA ASN A 35 -11.26 -7.53 -20.72
C ASN A 35 -10.42 -6.43 -21.38
N THR A 36 -10.85 -5.21 -21.21
CA THR A 36 -10.13 -3.99 -21.57
C THR A 36 -9.45 -3.37 -20.37
N ASN A 37 -8.59 -2.37 -20.60
CA ASN A 37 -7.96 -1.63 -19.52
C ASN A 37 -8.97 -0.91 -18.60
N ASP A 38 -10.15 -0.57 -19.14
CA ASP A 38 -11.20 0.15 -18.41
C ASP A 38 -12.13 -0.75 -17.60
N ASP A 39 -12.03 -2.06 -17.75
CA ASP A 39 -12.82 -2.99 -16.94
C ASP A 39 -12.32 -3.01 -15.48
N ILE A 40 -13.24 -3.28 -14.55
CA ILE A 40 -12.88 -3.42 -13.15
C ILE A 40 -12.13 -4.74 -12.95
N SER A 41 -10.90 -4.65 -12.43
CA SER A 41 -10.05 -5.80 -12.13
C SER A 41 -10.04 -6.14 -10.65
N LEU A 42 -10.20 -5.14 -9.78
CA LEU A 42 -10.03 -5.28 -8.33
C LEU A 42 -10.98 -4.35 -7.59
N MET A 43 -11.48 -4.82 -6.47
CA MET A 43 -12.38 -4.05 -5.62
C MET A 43 -12.00 -4.21 -4.16
N TYR A 44 -11.88 -3.08 -3.45
CA TYR A 44 -11.62 -3.05 -2.01
C TYR A 44 -12.80 -2.47 -1.25
N PHE A 45 -12.96 -2.93 -0.02
CA PHE A 45 -13.85 -2.30 0.94
C PHE A 45 -13.03 -1.46 1.91
N THR A 46 -13.41 -0.20 2.10
CA THR A 46 -12.79 0.68 3.07
C THR A 46 -13.86 1.31 3.96
N SER A 47 -13.51 1.59 5.22
CA SER A 47 -14.41 2.27 6.15
C SER A 47 -14.72 3.68 5.63
N GLY A 48 -16.01 3.94 5.37
CA GLY A 48 -16.48 5.29 5.06
C GLY A 48 -16.57 6.15 6.32
N THR A 49 -16.33 7.44 6.19
CA THR A 49 -16.56 8.42 7.28
C THR A 49 -18.03 8.48 7.72
N THR A 50 -18.96 8.01 6.89
CA THR A 50 -20.41 7.96 7.13
C THR A 50 -20.92 6.64 7.70
N GLY A 51 -20.03 5.70 8.07
CA GLY A 51 -20.38 4.39 8.65
C GLY A 51 -20.59 3.25 7.65
N GLU A 52 -21.01 3.54 6.42
CA GLU A 52 -21.15 2.50 5.38
C GLU A 52 -19.84 2.30 4.61
N PRO A 53 -19.38 1.03 4.42
CA PRO A 53 -18.17 0.74 3.67
C PRO A 53 -18.26 1.24 2.22
N LYS A 54 -17.17 1.84 1.74
CA LYS A 54 -17.03 2.21 0.33
C LYS A 54 -16.46 1.03 -0.45
N MET A 55 -16.95 0.80 -1.65
CA MET A 55 -16.38 -0.17 -2.60
C MET A 55 -15.50 0.55 -3.61
N VAL A 56 -14.20 0.57 -3.37
CA VAL A 56 -13.21 1.22 -4.23
C VAL A 56 -12.88 0.29 -5.39
N ALA A 57 -13.23 0.67 -6.61
CA ALA A 57 -13.01 -0.11 -7.81
C ALA A 57 -11.76 0.36 -8.56
N HIS A 58 -10.86 -0.55 -8.88
CA HIS A 58 -9.68 -0.32 -9.71
C HIS A 58 -9.82 -1.06 -11.05
N ASP A 59 -9.32 -0.44 -12.11
CA ASP A 59 -9.28 -1.00 -13.45
C ASP A 59 -8.00 -1.85 -13.69
N PHE A 60 -7.88 -2.43 -14.88
CA PHE A 60 -6.73 -3.27 -15.24
C PHE A 60 -5.40 -2.51 -15.37
N THR A 61 -5.40 -1.18 -15.30
CA THR A 61 -4.15 -0.38 -15.28
C THR A 61 -3.56 -0.23 -13.89
N TYR A 62 -4.32 -0.55 -12.82
CA TYR A 62 -3.88 -0.40 -11.44
C TYR A 62 -2.53 -1.06 -11.11
N PRO A 63 -2.24 -2.28 -11.59
CA PRO A 63 -0.93 -2.91 -11.36
C PRO A 63 0.25 -2.05 -11.82
N LEU A 64 0.11 -1.30 -12.92
CA LEU A 64 1.17 -0.43 -13.44
C LEU A 64 1.45 0.75 -12.52
N GLY A 65 0.46 1.21 -11.76
CA GLY A 65 0.62 2.22 -10.72
C GLY A 65 1.56 1.80 -9.59
N HIS A 66 1.84 0.50 -9.45
CA HIS A 66 2.74 -0.05 -8.44
C HIS A 66 4.21 -0.16 -8.89
N ILE A 67 4.55 0.24 -10.11
CA ILE A 67 5.94 0.31 -10.57
C ILE A 67 6.75 1.20 -9.61
N VAL A 68 6.23 2.39 -9.28
CA VAL A 68 6.90 3.31 -8.37
C VAL A 68 6.94 2.75 -6.95
N THR A 69 5.88 2.13 -6.49
CA THR A 69 5.83 1.52 -5.16
C THR A 69 6.88 0.42 -4.99
N GLY A 70 6.96 -0.52 -5.93
CA GLY A 70 7.87 -1.67 -5.84
C GLY A 70 9.32 -1.30 -6.16
N SER A 71 9.56 -0.80 -7.36
CA SER A 71 10.93 -0.61 -7.87
C SER A 71 11.65 0.58 -7.22
N PHE A 72 10.91 1.61 -6.78
CA PHE A 72 11.53 2.81 -6.21
C PHE A 72 11.31 2.92 -4.71
N TRP A 73 10.07 2.98 -4.21
CA TRP A 73 9.84 3.19 -2.78
C TRP A 73 10.26 1.99 -1.93
N HIS A 74 9.88 0.76 -2.29
CA HIS A 74 10.39 -0.45 -1.62
C HIS A 74 11.82 -0.78 -2.02
N ASN A 75 12.39 -0.09 -3.02
CA ASN A 75 13.75 -0.28 -3.53
C ASN A 75 14.07 -1.73 -3.90
N LEU A 76 13.11 -2.41 -4.54
CA LEU A 76 13.21 -3.83 -4.85
C LEU A 76 14.01 -4.11 -6.13
N LYS A 77 14.73 -5.21 -6.10
CA LYS A 77 15.53 -5.80 -7.20
C LYS A 77 15.16 -7.28 -7.32
N GLU A 78 15.57 -7.92 -8.40
CA GLU A 78 15.39 -9.38 -8.61
C GLU A 78 15.95 -10.22 -7.46
N SER A 79 17.05 -9.78 -6.83
CA SER A 79 17.66 -10.45 -5.68
C SER A 79 16.94 -10.20 -4.35
N SER A 80 15.98 -9.29 -4.29
CA SER A 80 15.28 -8.96 -3.05
C SER A 80 14.34 -10.08 -2.60
N LEU A 81 14.33 -10.35 -1.29
CA LEU A 81 13.28 -11.10 -0.62
C LEU A 81 12.49 -10.11 0.26
N HIS A 82 11.27 -9.79 -0.17
CA HIS A 82 10.43 -8.77 0.46
C HIS A 82 9.36 -9.35 1.36
N LEU A 83 9.31 -8.88 2.60
CA LEU A 83 8.24 -9.18 3.54
C LEU A 83 7.37 -7.94 3.78
N THR A 84 6.07 -8.07 3.56
CA THR A 84 5.10 -7.06 4.00
C THR A 84 4.20 -7.60 5.08
N ILE A 85 4.13 -6.91 6.22
CA ILE A 85 3.19 -7.21 7.29
C ILE A 85 1.94 -6.39 7.07
N ALA A 86 0.93 -7.01 6.46
CA ALA A 86 -0.39 -6.45 6.23
C ALA A 86 -1.40 -7.59 6.05
N ASP A 87 -2.60 -7.39 6.57
CA ASP A 87 -3.74 -8.26 6.30
C ASP A 87 -4.11 -8.24 4.82
N THR A 88 -4.44 -9.41 4.26
CA THR A 88 -4.74 -9.55 2.83
C THR A 88 -6.05 -8.87 2.40
N GLY A 89 -6.90 -8.50 3.34
CA GLY A 89 -8.10 -7.69 3.11
C GLY A 89 -7.82 -6.19 2.90
N TRP A 90 -6.59 -5.73 3.18
CA TRP A 90 -6.22 -4.32 3.02
C TRP A 90 -5.49 -4.06 1.70
N GLY A 91 -5.74 -2.90 1.09
CA GLY A 91 -5.04 -2.44 -0.10
C GLY A 91 -3.51 -2.49 0.04
N LYS A 92 -2.98 -2.23 1.23
CA LYS A 92 -1.55 -2.33 1.54
C LYS A 92 -0.95 -3.72 1.28
N ALA A 93 -1.73 -4.80 1.36
CA ALA A 93 -1.23 -6.12 1.03
C ALA A 93 -0.86 -6.24 -0.45
N VAL A 94 -1.64 -5.63 -1.34
CA VAL A 94 -1.34 -5.60 -2.77
C VAL A 94 -0.14 -4.70 -3.07
N TRP A 95 0.03 -3.61 -2.33
CA TRP A 95 1.19 -2.74 -2.45
C TRP A 95 2.50 -3.47 -2.12
N GLY A 96 2.47 -4.32 -1.10
CA GLY A 96 3.65 -4.96 -0.56
C GLY A 96 3.83 -6.43 -0.90
N LYS A 97 2.84 -7.11 -1.52
CA LYS A 97 2.91 -8.56 -1.73
C LYS A 97 2.63 -8.99 -3.18
N LEU A 98 2.30 -8.07 -4.09
CA LEU A 98 1.80 -8.50 -5.37
C LEU A 98 2.45 -7.72 -6.53
N TYR A 99 1.79 -6.67 -7.01
CA TYR A 99 2.09 -6.10 -8.32
C TYR A 99 3.48 -5.48 -8.43
N GLY A 100 3.83 -4.57 -7.52
CA GLY A 100 5.12 -3.88 -7.56
C GLY A 100 6.29 -4.84 -7.40
N GLN A 101 6.16 -5.87 -6.55
CA GLN A 101 7.16 -6.88 -6.31
C GLN A 101 7.39 -7.75 -7.54
N TRP A 102 6.32 -8.20 -8.18
CA TRP A 102 6.41 -9.02 -9.39
C TRP A 102 6.93 -8.24 -10.59
N ILE A 103 6.54 -6.97 -10.74
CA ILE A 103 7.06 -6.10 -11.78
C ILE A 103 8.58 -5.87 -11.59
N ALA A 104 9.03 -5.72 -10.35
CA ALA A 104 10.46 -5.57 -10.01
C ALA A 104 11.25 -6.91 -10.11
N GLY A 105 10.57 -8.05 -10.33
CA GLY A 105 11.18 -9.36 -10.33
C GLY A 105 11.59 -9.87 -8.94
N ALA A 106 11.14 -9.22 -7.87
CA ALA A 106 11.51 -9.55 -6.49
C ALA A 106 10.77 -10.78 -5.99
N ASN A 107 11.40 -11.53 -5.08
CA ASN A 107 10.77 -12.61 -4.35
C ASN A 107 9.90 -12.03 -3.22
N VAL A 108 8.72 -12.64 -3.01
CA VAL A 108 7.80 -12.27 -1.96
C VAL A 108 7.80 -13.32 -0.86
N PHE A 109 8.16 -12.92 0.35
CA PHE A 109 8.04 -13.79 1.52
C PHE A 109 6.63 -13.68 2.10
N VAL A 110 5.92 -14.80 2.12
CA VAL A 110 4.56 -14.89 2.70
C VAL A 110 4.65 -15.68 4.00
N TYR A 111 4.21 -15.06 5.08
CA TYR A 111 4.16 -15.68 6.39
C TYR A 111 2.74 -15.62 6.94
N ASP A 112 2.14 -16.78 7.09
CA ASP A 112 0.83 -16.97 7.70
C ASP A 112 1.00 -17.20 9.21
N HIS A 113 0.26 -16.44 10.02
CA HIS A 113 0.30 -16.53 11.48
C HIS A 113 -1.05 -16.14 12.08
N GLU A 114 -1.52 -16.92 13.02
CA GLU A 114 -2.76 -16.63 13.74
C GLU A 114 -2.62 -15.43 14.69
N LYS A 115 -1.44 -15.26 15.29
CA LYS A 115 -1.14 -14.19 16.24
C LYS A 115 0.21 -13.55 15.92
N PHE A 116 0.21 -12.24 15.76
CA PHE A 116 1.45 -11.48 15.63
C PHE A 116 2.28 -11.55 16.92
N THR A 117 3.56 -11.90 16.77
CA THR A 117 4.60 -11.75 17.80
C THR A 117 5.85 -11.13 17.18
N PRO A 118 6.44 -10.07 17.77
CA PRO A 118 7.63 -9.43 17.22
C PRO A 118 8.80 -10.41 17.06
N ALA A 119 9.02 -11.27 18.06
CA ALA A 119 10.07 -12.28 18.03
C ALA A 119 9.96 -13.20 16.80
N ALA A 120 8.76 -13.72 16.51
CA ALA A 120 8.56 -14.59 15.35
C ALA A 120 8.88 -13.89 14.02
N ILE A 121 8.59 -12.60 13.89
CA ILE A 121 8.96 -11.83 12.69
C ILE A 121 10.48 -11.68 12.58
N LEU A 122 11.17 -11.38 13.70
CA LEU A 122 12.64 -11.27 13.71
C LEU A 122 13.32 -12.60 13.38
N GLU A 123 12.81 -13.71 13.91
CA GLU A 123 13.25 -15.07 13.55
C GLU A 123 13.08 -15.34 12.05
N LYS A 124 11.94 -14.96 11.44
CA LYS A 124 11.72 -15.14 9.99
C LYS A 124 12.64 -14.26 9.16
N ILE A 125 12.93 -13.03 9.59
CA ILE A 125 13.91 -12.18 8.90
C ILE A 125 15.28 -12.85 8.88
N GLN A 126 15.74 -13.36 10.03
CA GLN A 126 16.99 -14.07 10.18
C GLN A 126 17.03 -15.37 9.37
N ASP A 127 16.06 -16.28 9.57
CA ASP A 127 16.07 -17.64 9.06
C ASP A 127 16.00 -17.69 7.52
N TYR A 128 15.29 -16.72 6.93
CA TYR A 128 15.07 -16.65 5.49
C TYR A 128 15.87 -15.54 4.81
N HIS A 129 16.70 -14.81 5.56
CA HIS A 129 17.50 -13.71 5.02
C HIS A 129 16.67 -12.67 4.27
N VAL A 130 15.57 -12.24 4.87
CA VAL A 130 14.70 -11.19 4.32
C VAL A 130 15.51 -9.92 4.12
N THR A 131 15.46 -9.35 2.92
CA THR A 131 16.27 -8.17 2.57
C THR A 131 15.51 -6.86 2.70
N SER A 132 14.17 -6.91 2.63
CA SER A 132 13.32 -5.73 2.67
C SER A 132 12.05 -5.97 3.46
N LEU A 133 11.70 -5.04 4.36
CA LEU A 133 10.52 -5.12 5.21
C LEU A 133 9.60 -3.91 5.00
N CYS A 134 8.31 -4.16 4.76
CA CYS A 134 7.27 -3.15 4.82
C CYS A 134 6.28 -3.48 5.94
N ALA A 135 6.07 -2.53 6.85
CA ALA A 135 5.11 -2.71 7.93
C ALA A 135 4.47 -1.38 8.36
N PRO A 136 3.33 -1.37 9.08
CA PRO A 136 2.83 -0.16 9.73
C PRO A 136 3.74 0.27 10.90
N PRO A 137 3.72 1.55 11.31
CA PRO A 137 4.47 2.08 12.44
C PRO A 137 4.30 1.29 13.73
N THR A 138 3.10 0.79 13.98
CA THR A 138 2.78 -0.03 15.15
C THR A 138 3.66 -1.29 15.23
N ILE A 139 3.98 -1.93 14.11
CA ILE A 139 4.87 -3.10 14.08
C ILE A 139 6.28 -2.71 14.50
N PHE A 140 6.84 -1.64 13.91
CA PHE A 140 8.18 -1.16 14.28
C PHE A 140 8.26 -0.76 15.75
N ARG A 141 7.18 -0.19 16.31
CA ARG A 141 7.08 0.10 17.74
C ARG A 141 7.19 -1.16 18.60
N PHE A 142 6.65 -2.29 18.16
CA PHE A 142 6.84 -3.56 18.84
C PHE A 142 8.25 -4.12 18.68
N LEU A 143 8.79 -4.06 17.45
CA LEU A 143 10.14 -4.57 17.17
C LEU A 143 11.22 -3.89 18.00
N ILE A 144 11.16 -2.57 18.23
CA ILE A 144 12.16 -1.85 19.03
C ILE A 144 12.12 -2.16 20.54
N HIS A 145 11.09 -2.86 21.02
CA HIS A 145 11.02 -3.34 22.40
C HIS A 145 11.62 -4.73 22.59
N GLU A 146 11.95 -5.43 21.49
CA GLU A 146 12.69 -6.69 21.54
C GLU A 146 14.21 -6.44 21.68
N ASP A 147 14.91 -7.42 22.21
CA ASP A 147 16.37 -7.41 22.22
C ASP A 147 16.89 -7.83 20.84
N LEU A 148 17.07 -6.84 19.94
CA LEU A 148 17.49 -7.09 18.56
C LEU A 148 18.88 -7.71 18.45
N THR A 149 19.72 -7.66 19.51
CA THR A 149 21.05 -8.28 19.49
C THR A 149 21.00 -9.80 19.48
N LYS A 150 19.85 -10.40 19.75
CA LYS A 150 19.62 -11.86 19.70
C LYS A 150 19.37 -12.39 18.29
N TYR A 151 19.19 -11.52 17.32
CA TYR A 151 18.83 -11.88 15.93
C TYR A 151 19.88 -11.40 14.96
N ASP A 152 20.18 -12.21 13.96
CA ASP A 152 21.00 -11.79 12.83
C ASP A 152 20.10 -11.05 11.80
N LEU A 153 20.14 -9.75 11.82
CA LEU A 153 19.42 -8.88 10.89
C LEU A 153 20.30 -8.33 9.77
N SER A 154 21.49 -8.91 9.56
CA SER A 154 22.46 -8.43 8.57
C SER A 154 21.96 -8.49 7.12
N SER A 155 20.99 -9.34 6.84
CA SER A 155 20.33 -9.43 5.53
C SER A 155 19.35 -8.30 5.27
N LEU A 156 18.81 -7.64 6.32
CA LEU A 156 17.80 -6.60 6.17
C LEU A 156 18.46 -5.26 5.75
N GLU A 157 18.23 -4.88 4.51
CA GLU A 157 18.87 -3.69 3.89
C GLU A 157 17.95 -2.46 3.90
N TYR A 158 16.63 -2.66 3.84
CA TYR A 158 15.71 -1.57 3.57
C TYR A 158 14.34 -1.77 4.24
N CYS A 159 13.83 -0.69 4.85
CA CYS A 159 12.52 -0.72 5.52
C CYS A 159 11.62 0.42 5.07
N THR A 160 10.39 0.08 4.71
CA THR A 160 9.34 1.04 4.36
C THR A 160 8.17 0.99 5.33
N ILE A 161 7.51 2.12 5.50
CA ILE A 161 6.48 2.29 6.49
C ILE A 161 5.32 3.12 5.92
N ALA A 162 4.10 2.65 6.09
CA ALA A 162 2.90 3.34 5.67
C ALA A 162 1.66 2.87 6.45
N GLY A 163 0.57 3.64 6.32
CA GLY A 163 -0.74 3.34 6.92
C GLY A 163 -1.07 4.19 8.14
N GLU A 164 -0.06 4.62 8.89
CA GLU A 164 -0.17 5.50 10.06
C GLU A 164 0.98 6.51 10.03
N ALA A 165 0.88 7.60 10.77
CA ALA A 165 1.98 8.54 10.94
C ALA A 165 3.11 7.92 11.79
N LEU A 166 4.35 8.05 11.35
CA LEU A 166 5.51 7.55 12.05
C LEU A 166 5.89 8.47 13.23
N ASN A 167 5.91 7.91 14.43
CA ASN A 167 6.46 8.63 15.57
C ASN A 167 7.97 8.80 15.42
N PRO A 168 8.52 10.04 15.49
CA PRO A 168 9.96 10.29 15.39
C PRO A 168 10.82 9.46 16.35
N ALA A 169 10.33 9.21 17.58
CA ALA A 169 11.06 8.40 18.55
C ALA A 169 11.23 6.93 18.11
N VAL A 170 10.25 6.37 17.41
CA VAL A 170 10.34 5.02 16.83
C VAL A 170 11.38 5.00 15.71
N PHE A 171 11.37 6.00 14.84
CA PHE A 171 12.36 6.16 13.78
C PHE A 171 13.80 6.19 14.34
N GLU A 172 14.05 7.10 15.27
CA GLU A 172 15.40 7.28 15.85
C GLU A 172 15.88 6.03 16.60
N THR A 173 14.97 5.39 17.36
CA THR A 173 15.30 4.17 18.10
C THR A 173 15.62 3.02 17.14
N PHE A 174 14.80 2.78 16.13
CA PHE A 174 15.03 1.71 15.15
C PHE A 174 16.33 1.92 14.39
N LYS A 175 16.57 3.16 13.89
CA LYS A 175 17.81 3.55 13.22
C LYS A 175 19.05 3.35 14.12
N LYS A 176 18.95 3.71 15.41
CA LYS A 176 20.04 3.52 16.37
C LYS A 176 20.36 2.04 16.60
N LEU A 177 19.34 1.19 16.68
CA LEU A 177 19.50 -0.24 16.94
C LEU A 177 19.96 -1.06 15.73
N THR A 178 19.54 -0.67 14.52
CA THR A 178 19.77 -1.47 13.31
C THR A 178 20.65 -0.79 12.27
N GLY A 179 20.86 0.52 12.36
CA GLY A 179 21.48 1.32 11.29
C GLY A 179 20.55 1.63 10.11
N ILE A 180 19.35 1.04 10.06
CA ILE A 180 18.41 1.15 8.93
C ILE A 180 17.48 2.32 9.15
N LYS A 181 17.25 3.13 8.09
CA LYS A 181 16.28 4.22 8.07
C LYS A 181 14.89 3.68 7.69
N LEU A 182 13.85 4.23 8.30
CA LEU A 182 12.46 3.94 7.93
C LEU A 182 12.01 4.94 6.87
N MET A 183 11.62 4.44 5.70
CA MET A 183 11.20 5.26 4.56
C MET A 183 9.68 5.35 4.54
N GLU A 184 9.15 6.50 4.97
CA GLU A 184 7.71 6.70 5.09
C GLU A 184 7.05 6.92 3.73
N GLY A 185 5.81 6.44 3.58
CA GLY A 185 4.98 6.66 2.41
C GLY A 185 3.51 6.81 2.79
N PHE A 186 2.82 7.62 2.02
CA PHE A 186 1.38 7.89 2.15
C PHE A 186 0.67 7.55 0.84
N GLY A 187 -0.51 7.02 0.99
CA GLY A 187 -1.49 6.79 -0.07
C GLY A 187 -2.75 6.21 0.55
N GLN A 188 -3.72 5.96 -0.28
CA GLN A 188 -5.05 5.50 0.13
C GLN A 188 -5.43 4.22 -0.60
N THR A 189 -6.57 3.62 -0.23
CA THR A 189 -7.16 2.52 -0.99
C THR A 189 -7.52 2.97 -2.41
N GLU A 190 -7.89 4.22 -2.58
CA GLU A 190 -8.24 4.88 -3.84
C GLU A 190 -7.03 5.18 -4.74
N THR A 191 -5.82 5.12 -4.19
CA THR A 191 -4.58 5.45 -4.91
C THR A 191 -3.56 4.32 -4.78
N THR A 192 -2.39 4.47 -5.38
CA THR A 192 -1.16 3.83 -4.95
C THR A 192 -0.37 4.82 -4.08
N LEU A 193 0.95 4.70 -4.02
CA LEU A 193 1.82 5.60 -3.28
C LEU A 193 1.72 7.03 -3.82
N THR A 194 1.26 7.97 -3.00
CA THR A 194 0.98 9.36 -3.41
C THR A 194 2.09 10.32 -2.98
N VAL A 195 2.59 10.16 -1.75
CA VAL A 195 3.69 10.92 -1.17
C VAL A 195 4.65 9.93 -0.53
N ALA A 196 5.95 10.10 -0.70
CA ALA A 196 6.91 9.17 -0.12
C ALA A 196 8.32 9.74 0.06
N THR A 197 9.06 9.14 0.98
CA THR A 197 10.50 9.26 1.07
C THR A 197 11.13 8.18 0.20
N MET A 198 11.78 8.57 -0.89
CA MET A 198 12.41 7.67 -1.86
C MET A 198 13.85 7.31 -1.43
N PRO A 199 14.49 6.24 -1.98
CA PRO A 199 15.80 5.76 -1.57
C PRO A 199 16.93 6.81 -1.65
N TRP A 200 16.82 7.75 -2.56
CA TRP A 200 17.79 8.84 -2.76
C TRP A 200 17.55 10.08 -1.88
N MET A 201 16.53 10.03 -1.03
CA MET A 201 16.16 11.13 -0.14
C MET A 201 16.62 10.85 1.28
N GLU A 202 16.92 11.92 2.05
CA GLU A 202 17.09 11.81 3.49
C GLU A 202 15.71 11.86 4.17
N PRO A 203 15.31 10.82 4.91
CA PRO A 203 14.04 10.84 5.62
C PRO A 203 14.04 11.90 6.72
N LYS A 204 12.96 12.67 6.79
CA LYS A 204 12.71 13.62 7.86
C LYS A 204 11.65 13.03 8.81
N PRO A 205 12.00 12.65 10.06
CA PRO A 205 11.02 12.09 11.00
C PRO A 205 9.78 12.97 11.16
N GLY A 206 8.60 12.36 11.08
CA GLY A 206 7.31 13.09 11.08
C GLY A 206 6.92 13.70 9.74
N SER A 207 7.60 13.30 8.65
CA SER A 207 7.22 13.66 7.29
C SER A 207 6.96 12.41 6.45
N MET A 208 5.93 12.46 5.63
CA MET A 208 5.61 11.41 4.65
C MET A 208 6.56 11.42 3.44
N GLY A 209 7.37 12.48 3.24
CA GLY A 209 8.25 12.65 2.09
C GLY A 209 7.79 13.71 1.10
N LEU A 210 8.14 13.53 -0.16
CA LEU A 210 7.76 14.40 -1.28
C LEU A 210 6.66 13.77 -2.14
N PRO A 211 5.92 14.57 -2.93
CA PRO A 211 4.99 14.06 -3.93
C PRO A 211 5.63 13.03 -4.84
N ASN A 212 4.95 11.92 -5.04
CA ASN A 212 5.35 10.91 -6.02
C ASN A 212 5.13 11.48 -7.44
N PRO A 213 6.15 11.46 -8.32
CA PRO A 213 6.05 12.03 -9.65
C PRO A 213 5.00 11.38 -10.57
N GLN A 214 4.45 10.23 -10.17
CA GLN A 214 3.33 9.58 -10.87
C GLN A 214 2.03 10.36 -10.75
N TYR A 215 1.90 11.20 -9.71
CA TYR A 215 0.72 11.99 -9.40
C TYR A 215 1.04 13.49 -9.40
N ASP A 216 0.14 14.29 -9.92
CA ASP A 216 0.17 15.75 -9.77
C ASP A 216 -0.48 16.12 -8.43
N VAL A 217 0.31 15.99 -7.34
CA VAL A 217 -0.15 16.17 -5.95
C VAL A 217 0.00 17.62 -5.54
N ASP A 218 -1.10 18.20 -5.04
CA ASP A 218 -1.10 19.56 -4.53
C ASP A 218 -1.69 19.61 -3.11
N LEU A 219 -1.50 20.73 -2.41
CA LEU A 219 -2.20 21.11 -1.19
C LEU A 219 -3.02 22.35 -1.47
N ILE A 220 -4.33 22.27 -1.25
CA ILE A 220 -5.23 23.39 -1.52
C ILE A 220 -6.01 23.82 -0.29
N ASP A 221 -6.31 25.10 -0.24
CA ASP A 221 -7.22 25.71 0.74
C ASP A 221 -8.70 25.45 0.40
N ASN A 222 -9.60 26.01 1.19
CA ASN A 222 -11.05 25.90 0.98
C ASN A 222 -11.55 26.62 -0.29
N ASP A 223 -10.76 27.54 -0.84
CA ASP A 223 -11.07 28.26 -2.08
C ASP A 223 -10.50 27.52 -3.33
N GLY A 224 -9.82 26.37 -3.13
CA GLY A 224 -9.20 25.58 -4.18
C GLY A 224 -7.86 26.13 -4.68
N ARG A 225 -7.24 27.06 -3.96
CA ARG A 225 -5.92 27.61 -4.28
C ARG A 225 -4.83 26.82 -3.58
N SER A 226 -3.69 26.66 -4.27
CA SER A 226 -2.51 26.05 -3.66
C SER A 226 -2.05 26.86 -2.46
N VAL A 227 -1.70 26.17 -1.35
CA VAL A 227 -1.22 26.81 -0.13
C VAL A 227 0.31 26.99 -0.15
N GLU A 228 0.80 27.99 0.57
CA GLU A 228 2.24 28.25 0.74
C GLU A 228 2.88 27.28 1.77
N ALA A 229 4.21 27.26 1.82
CA ALA A 229 4.95 26.48 2.82
C ALA A 229 4.59 26.92 4.24
N GLY A 230 4.32 25.93 5.11
CA GLY A 230 3.86 26.16 6.50
C GLY A 230 2.35 26.25 6.65
N GLU A 231 1.60 26.42 5.58
CA GLU A 231 0.14 26.46 5.61
C GLU A 231 -0.48 25.06 5.44
N GLN A 232 -1.60 24.84 6.12
CA GLN A 232 -2.36 23.59 5.97
C GLN A 232 -3.26 23.65 4.75
N GLY A 233 -3.25 22.56 3.97
CA GLY A 233 -4.14 22.35 2.86
C GLY A 233 -4.61 20.90 2.77
N GLN A 234 -5.71 20.68 2.08
CA GLN A 234 -6.16 19.35 1.72
C GLN A 234 -5.25 18.77 0.65
N ILE A 235 -4.82 17.53 0.84
CA ILE A 235 -4.08 16.79 -0.19
C ILE A 235 -5.03 16.48 -1.33
N VAL A 236 -4.68 16.88 -2.53
CA VAL A 236 -5.44 16.59 -3.75
C VAL A 236 -4.54 16.03 -4.84
N ILE A 237 -5.14 15.34 -5.80
CA ILE A 237 -4.48 14.89 -7.02
C ILE A 237 -5.17 15.58 -8.19
N ARG A 238 -4.41 16.37 -8.96
CA ARG A 238 -4.92 17.01 -10.18
C ARG A 238 -4.97 15.98 -11.31
N THR A 239 -6.07 15.93 -12.00
CA THR A 239 -6.36 14.95 -13.08
C THR A 239 -6.79 15.61 -14.39
N ASP A 240 -6.58 16.89 -14.52
CA ASP A 240 -6.88 17.68 -15.73
C ASP A 240 -6.07 17.22 -16.96
N LYS A 241 -4.88 16.63 -16.75
CA LYS A 241 -4.05 16.01 -17.78
C LYS A 241 -4.40 14.53 -18.05
N GLY A 242 -5.44 14.00 -17.43
CA GLY A 242 -5.89 12.63 -17.51
C GLY A 242 -5.77 11.88 -16.17
N LYS A 243 -6.48 10.75 -16.05
CA LYS A 243 -6.43 9.88 -14.87
C LYS A 243 -5.03 9.25 -14.74
N PRO A 244 -4.27 9.49 -13.66
CA PRO A 244 -2.99 8.85 -13.47
C PRO A 244 -3.16 7.35 -13.18
N LEU A 245 -2.14 6.56 -13.55
CA LEU A 245 -2.10 5.14 -13.23
C LEU A 245 -2.17 4.94 -11.71
N GLY A 246 -2.96 3.96 -11.27
CA GLY A 246 -3.10 3.65 -9.85
C GLY A 246 -4.16 4.47 -9.11
N LEU A 247 -4.72 5.53 -9.71
CA LEU A 247 -5.92 6.18 -9.17
C LEU A 247 -7.13 5.30 -9.45
N PHE A 248 -8.02 5.15 -8.46
CA PHE A 248 -9.22 4.34 -8.57
C PHE A 248 -10.11 4.77 -9.76
N LYS A 249 -11.00 3.90 -10.17
CA LYS A 249 -11.96 4.19 -11.24
C LYS A 249 -13.18 4.92 -10.69
N GLU A 250 -13.75 4.37 -9.64
CA GLU A 250 -14.98 4.86 -9.02
C GLU A 250 -15.23 4.21 -7.66
N TYR A 251 -16.11 4.77 -6.87
CA TYR A 251 -16.80 4.00 -5.83
C TYR A 251 -17.93 3.20 -6.50
N TYR A 252 -17.79 1.89 -6.52
CA TYR A 252 -18.68 1.00 -7.26
C TYR A 252 -20.12 1.15 -6.80
N ARG A 253 -21.03 1.40 -7.75
CA ARG A 253 -22.46 1.66 -7.53
C ARG A 253 -22.77 2.88 -6.65
N ASP A 254 -21.83 3.83 -6.53
CA ASP A 254 -22.02 5.07 -5.78
C ASP A 254 -21.47 6.26 -6.57
N ALA A 255 -22.20 6.64 -7.61
CA ALA A 255 -21.83 7.74 -8.50
C ALA A 255 -21.79 9.10 -7.77
N ASN A 256 -22.66 9.31 -6.78
CA ASN A 256 -22.69 10.55 -6.01
C ASN A 256 -21.39 10.71 -5.20
N ARG A 257 -21.02 9.69 -4.44
CA ARG A 257 -19.78 9.69 -3.66
C ARG A 257 -18.54 9.77 -4.56
N THR A 258 -18.57 9.13 -5.73
CA THR A 258 -17.49 9.28 -6.73
C THR A 258 -17.36 10.73 -7.17
N HIS A 259 -18.49 11.39 -7.49
CA HIS A 259 -18.50 12.79 -7.89
C HIS A 259 -18.07 13.74 -6.75
N GLU A 260 -18.47 13.47 -5.50
CA GLU A 260 -18.02 14.25 -4.34
C GLU A 260 -16.51 14.18 -4.14
N ALA A 261 -15.93 12.98 -4.26
CA ALA A 261 -14.50 12.78 -4.06
C ALA A 261 -13.65 13.14 -5.29
N TRP A 262 -14.22 13.08 -6.48
CA TRP A 262 -13.49 13.35 -7.71
C TRP A 262 -14.35 14.14 -8.71
N ASN A 263 -14.08 15.42 -8.81
CA ASN A 263 -14.80 16.33 -9.68
C ASN A 263 -13.88 17.45 -10.20
N ASN A 264 -14.29 18.11 -11.28
CA ASN A 264 -13.59 19.26 -11.86
C ASN A 264 -12.08 19.02 -12.11
N GLY A 265 -11.70 17.78 -12.46
CA GLY A 265 -10.30 17.43 -12.70
C GLY A 265 -9.46 17.32 -11.41
N ILE A 266 -10.09 17.19 -10.24
CA ILE A 266 -9.42 17.06 -8.94
C ILE A 266 -10.00 15.89 -8.17
N TYR A 267 -9.12 15.00 -7.70
CA TYR A 267 -9.46 14.02 -6.68
C TYR A 267 -9.09 14.56 -5.30
N TYR A 268 -10.04 14.61 -4.41
CA TYR A 268 -9.94 15.09 -3.03
C TYR A 268 -9.71 13.90 -2.09
N THR A 269 -8.54 13.82 -1.48
CA THR A 269 -8.21 12.69 -0.59
C THR A 269 -8.97 12.72 0.74
N GLY A 270 -9.39 13.90 1.18
CA GLY A 270 -9.94 14.13 2.52
C GLY A 270 -8.88 14.22 3.62
N ASP A 271 -7.61 13.98 3.29
CA ASP A 271 -6.50 14.13 4.22
C ASP A 271 -5.90 15.54 4.13
N VAL A 272 -5.41 16.06 5.27
CA VAL A 272 -4.82 17.40 5.39
C VAL A 272 -3.33 17.27 5.69
N ALA A 273 -2.52 18.13 5.07
CA ALA A 273 -1.09 18.21 5.29
C ALA A 273 -0.60 19.66 5.17
N TRP A 274 0.68 19.88 5.47
CA TRP A 274 1.40 21.11 5.20
C TRP A 274 2.80 20.79 4.65
N ASN A 275 3.42 21.74 3.96
CA ASN A 275 4.79 21.62 3.44
C ASN A 275 5.77 22.29 4.38
N ASP A 276 6.92 21.65 4.61
CA ASP A 276 8.07 22.39 5.13
C ASP A 276 8.78 23.18 3.98
N GLU A 277 9.80 23.95 4.35
CA GLU A 277 10.55 24.81 3.42
C GLU A 277 11.22 24.03 2.27
N ASP A 278 11.52 22.74 2.48
CA ASP A 278 12.10 21.84 1.46
C ASP A 278 11.01 21.08 0.68
N GLY A 279 9.74 21.38 0.90
CA GLY A 279 8.58 20.77 0.22
C GLY A 279 8.15 19.41 0.76
N TYR A 280 8.73 18.93 1.86
CA TYR A 280 8.32 17.68 2.49
C TYR A 280 6.93 17.83 3.12
N ARG A 281 6.06 16.86 2.81
CA ARG A 281 4.69 16.82 3.33
C ARG A 281 4.66 16.31 4.77
N ARG A 282 3.98 17.02 5.62
CA ARG A 282 3.77 16.67 7.05
C ARG A 282 2.27 16.60 7.36
N ARG A 283 1.91 15.63 8.19
CA ARG A 283 0.51 15.37 8.56
C ARG A 283 0.27 15.72 10.03
#